data_369a498ea68712aafd08d6cb165f67e9
#
_entry.id   369a498ea68712aafd08d6cb165f67e9
#
_cell.length_a   1.000
_cell.length_b   1.000
_cell.length_c   1.000
_cell.angle_alpha   90.00
_cell.angle_beta   90.00
_cell.angle_gamma   90.00
#
_symmetry.space_group_name_H-M   'P 1'
#
loop_
_entity.id
_entity.type
_entity.pdbx_description
1 polymer ?
#
loop_
_entity_poly.entity_id
_entity_poly.type
_entity_poly.pdbx_seq_one_letter_code
_entity_poly.pdbx_strand_id
1 'polypeptide(L)'
;MLIFISIYMNPEDKDPIETIEWLEAINSVIEEEGLDRASFLMTKLAKRLNEEGAIPTYNLTTPFRNSIPLKDEAQMPGDLFMERRIRSLIRWNALAIVLRANKNEDDLGGHISTFSSAATLYDVGFNYFFRGSEGQLEDLIYYQGHSSPGIYARSFLEGYLHEEDLDNFRREVKKPGLSSYPHPWLMPNYWQFPTVSMGLGPIMGIYQAHIMRYMSARGLVPRNDRKVWVFCGDGEMDEPESKGAIALAGRESLENL
;
A
#
# COMPACT_ATOMS: atom_id res chain seq x y z
N MET A 1 -1.92 35.43 -25.04
CA MET A 1 -3.28 35.05 -25.50
C MET A 1 -3.32 33.92 -26.52
N LEU A 2 -2.33 33.71 -27.37
CA LEU A 2 -2.33 32.63 -28.38
C LEU A 2 -1.78 31.25 -27.92
N ILE A 3 -1.12 31.16 -26.77
CA ILE A 3 -0.54 29.91 -26.25
C ILE A 3 -1.55 29.11 -25.41
N PHE A 4 -2.60 29.75 -24.87
CA PHE A 4 -3.65 29.09 -24.07
C PHE A 4 -4.67 28.31 -24.91
N ILE A 5 -4.87 28.68 -26.16
CA ILE A 5 -5.90 28.07 -27.05
C ILE A 5 -5.48 26.69 -27.54
N SER A 6 -4.17 26.38 -27.61
CA SER A 6 -3.69 25.09 -28.16
C SER A 6 -3.78 23.91 -27.20
N ILE A 7 -4.08 24.11 -25.91
CA ILE A 7 -4.10 23.03 -24.90
C ILE A 7 -5.50 22.39 -24.77
N TYR A 8 -6.55 23.05 -25.26
CA TYR A 8 -7.94 22.61 -25.10
C TYR A 8 -8.65 22.16 -26.39
N MET A 9 -7.97 22.14 -27.53
CA MET A 9 -8.61 21.67 -28.76
C MET A 9 -8.63 20.13 -28.81
N ASN A 10 -9.68 19.54 -28.23
CA ASN A 10 -10.03 18.16 -28.52
C ASN A 10 -10.67 18.12 -29.93
N PRO A 11 -10.16 17.29 -30.89
CA PRO A 11 -10.74 17.16 -32.22
C PRO A 11 -12.22 16.71 -32.25
N GLU A 12 -12.72 16.18 -31.13
CA GLU A 12 -14.12 15.74 -30.95
C GLU A 12 -15.03 16.85 -30.39
N ASP A 13 -14.50 18.01 -30.03
CA ASP A 13 -15.28 19.12 -29.50
C ASP A 13 -16.00 19.85 -30.63
N LYS A 14 -17.35 19.83 -30.58
CA LYS A 14 -18.21 20.42 -31.60
C LYS A 14 -18.26 21.94 -31.56
N ASP A 15 -18.05 22.54 -30.38
CA ASP A 15 -18.03 23.97 -30.15
C ASP A 15 -16.99 24.33 -29.07
N PRO A 16 -15.74 24.50 -29.48
CA PRO A 16 -14.66 24.85 -28.55
C PRO A 16 -14.85 26.21 -27.84
N ILE A 17 -15.60 27.12 -28.45
CA ILE A 17 -15.87 28.46 -27.84
C ILE A 17 -16.84 28.28 -26.66
N GLU A 18 -17.96 27.58 -26.87
CA GLU A 18 -18.92 27.29 -25.81
C GLU A 18 -18.24 26.49 -24.68
N THR A 19 -17.38 25.53 -25.01
CA THR A 19 -16.62 24.78 -23.99
C THR A 19 -15.73 25.68 -23.12
N ILE A 20 -15.06 26.64 -23.72
CA ILE A 20 -14.23 27.62 -23.01
C ILE A 20 -15.11 28.49 -22.10
N GLU A 21 -16.25 29.00 -22.55
CA GLU A 21 -17.17 29.80 -21.77
C GLU A 21 -17.67 29.06 -20.51
N TRP A 22 -18.00 27.77 -20.65
CA TRP A 22 -18.38 26.93 -19.51
C TRP A 22 -17.24 26.73 -18.52
N LEU A 23 -16.01 26.52 -18.99
CA LEU A 23 -14.83 26.39 -18.14
C LEU A 23 -14.48 27.71 -17.42
N GLU A 24 -14.62 28.84 -18.09
CA GLU A 24 -14.42 30.15 -17.47
C GLU A 24 -15.48 30.46 -16.41
N ALA A 25 -16.74 30.09 -16.68
CA ALA A 25 -17.82 30.26 -15.71
C ALA A 25 -17.58 29.45 -14.43
N ILE A 26 -17.15 28.18 -14.53
CA ILE A 26 -16.86 27.38 -13.33
C ILE A 26 -15.61 27.89 -12.61
N ASN A 27 -14.61 28.39 -13.31
CA ASN A 27 -13.44 28.99 -12.69
C ASN A 27 -13.80 30.25 -11.89
N SER A 28 -14.65 31.13 -12.43
CA SER A 28 -15.18 32.28 -11.67
C SER A 28 -15.87 31.86 -10.39
N VAL A 29 -16.70 30.81 -10.42
CA VAL A 29 -17.36 30.30 -9.22
C VAL A 29 -16.32 29.76 -8.21
N ILE A 30 -15.27 29.10 -8.67
CA ILE A 30 -14.21 28.61 -7.78
C ILE A 30 -13.47 29.76 -7.11
N GLU A 31 -13.19 30.82 -7.86
CA GLU A 31 -12.47 31.99 -7.35
C GLU A 31 -13.32 32.84 -6.39
N GLU A 32 -14.59 33.03 -6.68
CA GLU A 32 -15.47 33.90 -5.88
C GLU A 32 -16.17 33.19 -4.72
N GLU A 33 -16.64 31.98 -4.92
CA GLU A 33 -17.48 31.24 -3.94
C GLU A 33 -16.80 29.95 -3.40
N GLY A 34 -15.67 29.54 -3.96
CA GLY A 34 -14.90 28.37 -3.51
C GLY A 34 -15.35 27.04 -4.11
N LEU A 35 -14.56 26.00 -3.80
CA LEU A 35 -14.71 24.66 -4.36
C LEU A 35 -16.03 23.98 -3.98
N ASP A 36 -16.56 24.24 -2.79
CA ASP A 36 -17.80 23.60 -2.33
C ASP A 36 -19.01 24.05 -3.18
N ARG A 37 -19.04 25.33 -3.55
CA ARG A 37 -20.10 25.87 -4.42
C ARG A 37 -19.97 25.32 -5.84
N ALA A 38 -18.78 25.27 -6.38
CA ALA A 38 -18.51 24.69 -7.69
C ALA A 38 -18.93 23.20 -7.74
N SER A 39 -18.56 22.42 -6.73
CA SER A 39 -18.95 21.01 -6.60
C SER A 39 -20.46 20.82 -6.53
N PHE A 40 -21.16 21.68 -5.77
CA PHE A 40 -22.62 21.68 -5.73
C PHE A 40 -23.25 21.92 -7.09
N LEU A 41 -22.75 22.92 -7.84
CA LEU A 41 -23.26 23.23 -9.18
C LEU A 41 -23.02 22.07 -10.16
N MET A 42 -21.83 21.48 -10.15
CA MET A 42 -21.52 20.31 -10.98
C MET A 42 -22.45 19.13 -10.68
N THR A 43 -22.74 18.90 -9.40
CA THR A 43 -23.69 17.84 -9.00
C THR A 43 -25.10 18.11 -9.54
N LYS A 44 -25.56 19.38 -9.54
CA LYS A 44 -26.85 19.75 -10.08
C LYS A 44 -26.93 19.59 -11.60
N LEU A 45 -25.87 19.97 -12.31
CA LEU A 45 -25.75 19.78 -13.76
C LEU A 45 -25.77 18.29 -14.14
N ALA A 46 -24.99 17.48 -13.42
CA ALA A 46 -24.97 16.03 -13.62
C ALA A 46 -26.36 15.40 -13.37
N LYS A 47 -27.08 15.84 -12.32
CA LYS A 47 -28.43 15.38 -12.06
C LYS A 47 -29.38 15.74 -13.22
N ARG A 48 -29.29 16.96 -13.74
CA ARG A 48 -30.11 17.41 -14.87
C ARG A 48 -29.86 16.57 -16.13
N LEU A 49 -28.59 16.26 -16.44
CA LEU A 49 -28.23 15.39 -17.55
C LEU A 49 -28.82 14.00 -17.40
N ASN A 50 -28.80 13.43 -16.19
CA ASN A 50 -29.39 12.12 -15.89
C ASN A 50 -30.93 12.13 -16.11
N GLU A 51 -31.62 13.22 -15.75
CA GLU A 51 -33.07 13.38 -15.98
C GLU A 51 -33.43 13.39 -17.46
N GLU A 52 -32.53 13.83 -18.34
CA GLU A 52 -32.68 13.80 -19.80
C GLU A 52 -32.19 12.46 -20.43
N GLY A 53 -31.78 11.49 -19.59
CA GLY A 53 -31.34 10.18 -20.03
C GLY A 53 -29.88 10.11 -20.51
N ALA A 54 -29.13 11.21 -20.38
CA ALA A 54 -27.69 11.19 -20.60
C ALA A 54 -27.01 10.58 -19.37
N ILE A 55 -26.28 9.49 -19.54
CA ILE A 55 -25.38 8.97 -18.50
C ILE A 55 -24.07 9.75 -18.62
N PRO A 56 -23.75 10.65 -17.68
CA PRO A 56 -22.44 11.26 -17.69
C PRO A 56 -21.40 10.15 -17.60
N THR A 57 -20.55 10.01 -18.58
CA THR A 57 -19.39 9.12 -18.53
C THR A 57 -18.38 9.72 -17.57
N TYR A 58 -18.69 9.70 -16.27
CA TYR A 58 -17.62 9.79 -15.28
C TYR A 58 -16.84 8.50 -15.43
N ASN A 59 -15.62 8.62 -15.90
CA ASN A 59 -14.69 7.52 -15.80
C ASN A 59 -14.68 7.09 -14.34
N LEU A 60 -15.06 5.86 -14.06
CA LEU A 60 -14.98 5.25 -12.74
C LEU A 60 -13.53 5.20 -12.24
N THR A 61 -12.57 5.44 -13.14
CA THR A 61 -11.16 5.59 -12.85
C THR A 61 -10.81 7.07 -12.79
N THR A 62 -10.55 7.58 -11.61
CA THR A 62 -9.94 8.90 -11.45
C THR A 62 -8.51 8.86 -12.01
N PRO A 63 -8.08 9.87 -12.80
CA PRO A 63 -6.69 9.95 -13.21
C PRO A 63 -5.77 9.99 -11.98
N PHE A 64 -4.63 9.33 -12.06
CA PHE A 64 -3.61 9.40 -11.02
C PHE A 64 -3.16 10.87 -10.86
N ARG A 65 -3.69 11.52 -9.85
CA ARG A 65 -3.29 12.87 -9.45
C ARG A 65 -2.95 12.82 -7.97
N ASN A 66 -1.84 13.46 -7.61
CA ASN A 66 -1.58 13.72 -6.21
C ASN A 66 -2.71 14.60 -5.67
N SER A 67 -3.41 14.10 -4.66
CA SER A 67 -4.43 14.88 -3.94
C SER A 67 -3.81 15.95 -3.05
N ILE A 68 -2.51 15.80 -2.71
CA ILE A 68 -1.71 16.79 -1.98
C ILE A 68 -0.80 17.49 -2.99
N PRO A 69 -0.90 18.82 -3.17
CA PRO A 69 0.02 19.58 -4.01
C PRO A 69 1.47 19.45 -3.52
N LEU A 70 2.44 19.45 -4.42
CA LEU A 70 3.87 19.34 -4.09
C LEU A 70 4.36 20.37 -3.05
N LYS A 71 3.77 21.56 -3.06
CA LYS A 71 4.11 22.64 -2.09
C LYS A 71 3.66 22.32 -0.66
N ASP A 72 2.65 21.46 -0.52
CA ASP A 72 2.04 21.08 0.76
C ASP A 72 2.49 19.67 1.18
N GLU A 73 3.31 19.01 0.36
CA GLU A 73 3.84 17.69 0.65
C GLU A 73 4.79 17.74 1.84
N ALA A 74 4.57 16.84 2.81
CA ALA A 74 5.46 16.72 3.96
C ALA A 74 6.87 16.34 3.52
N GLN A 75 7.86 17.08 4.01
CA GLN A 75 9.25 16.75 3.75
C GLN A 75 9.65 15.50 4.51
N MET A 76 10.26 14.54 3.83
CA MET A 76 10.75 13.32 4.44
C MET A 76 11.93 13.66 5.36
N PRO A 77 11.90 13.28 6.64
CA PRO A 77 13.04 13.49 7.53
C PRO A 77 14.21 12.56 7.16
N GLY A 78 15.40 12.89 7.59
CA GLY A 78 16.59 12.06 7.41
C GLY A 78 17.40 12.36 6.14
N ASP A 79 18.35 11.49 5.85
CA ASP A 79 19.24 11.60 4.69
C ASP A 79 18.67 10.80 3.51
N LEU A 80 18.00 11.50 2.60
CA LEU A 80 17.38 10.90 1.41
C LEU A 80 18.40 10.17 0.51
N PHE A 81 19.64 10.60 0.48
CA PHE A 81 20.68 9.94 -0.31
C PHE A 81 21.05 8.60 0.31
N MET A 82 21.24 8.57 1.61
CA MET A 82 21.55 7.34 2.35
C MET A 82 20.39 6.34 2.29
N GLU A 83 19.17 6.81 2.50
CA GLU A 83 17.96 5.94 2.40
C GLU A 83 17.76 5.34 1.01
N ARG A 84 17.97 6.15 -0.03
CA ARG A 84 17.94 5.66 -1.41
C ARG A 84 18.99 4.56 -1.65
N ARG A 85 20.20 4.75 -1.08
CA ARG A 85 21.28 3.77 -1.19
C ARG A 85 20.92 2.46 -0.47
N ILE A 86 20.43 2.55 0.77
CA ILE A 86 19.99 1.38 1.55
C ILE A 86 18.88 0.62 0.84
N ARG A 87 17.85 1.32 0.40
CA ARG A 87 16.73 0.72 -0.34
C ARG A 87 17.20 0.03 -1.64
N SER A 88 18.17 0.61 -2.33
CA SER A 88 18.75 -0.01 -3.52
C SER A 88 19.53 -1.29 -3.19
N LEU A 89 20.26 -1.31 -2.07
CA LEU A 89 20.95 -2.51 -1.58
C LEU A 89 19.98 -3.61 -1.18
N ILE A 90 18.89 -3.25 -0.48
CA ILE A 90 17.84 -4.22 -0.12
C ILE A 90 17.22 -4.84 -1.38
N ARG A 91 16.86 -4.01 -2.37
CA ARG A 91 16.32 -4.49 -3.65
C ARG A 91 17.28 -5.43 -4.38
N TRP A 92 18.55 -5.06 -4.41
CA TRP A 92 19.59 -5.89 -5.03
C TRP A 92 19.73 -7.23 -4.32
N ASN A 93 19.82 -7.24 -2.99
CA ASN A 93 19.92 -8.47 -2.23
C ASN A 93 18.68 -9.34 -2.36
N ALA A 94 17.48 -8.77 -2.39
CA ALA A 94 16.23 -9.50 -2.63
C ALA A 94 16.25 -10.22 -3.99
N LEU A 95 16.72 -9.54 -5.04
CA LEU A 95 16.93 -10.15 -6.36
C LEU A 95 17.98 -11.25 -6.30
N ALA A 96 19.11 -10.98 -5.64
CA ALA A 96 20.23 -11.93 -5.55
C ALA A 96 19.84 -13.22 -4.82
N ILE A 97 19.06 -13.15 -3.74
CA ILE A 97 18.52 -14.31 -3.02
C ILE A 97 17.78 -15.24 -3.99
N VAL A 98 16.85 -14.71 -4.77
CA VAL A 98 16.04 -15.50 -5.70
C VAL A 98 16.89 -16.05 -6.84
N LEU A 99 17.76 -15.25 -7.44
CA LEU A 99 18.62 -15.70 -8.55
C LEU A 99 19.63 -16.76 -8.12
N ARG A 100 20.26 -16.60 -6.94
CA ARG A 100 21.20 -17.61 -6.42
C ARG A 100 20.50 -18.93 -6.13
N ALA A 101 19.29 -18.88 -5.55
CA ALA A 101 18.50 -20.06 -5.29
C ALA A 101 18.19 -20.84 -6.58
N ASN A 102 17.71 -20.12 -7.61
CA ASN A 102 17.37 -20.74 -8.90
C ASN A 102 18.60 -21.21 -9.70
N LYS A 103 19.77 -20.58 -9.52
CA LYS A 103 21.01 -21.03 -10.15
C LYS A 103 21.48 -22.39 -9.59
N ASN A 104 21.22 -22.63 -8.33
CA ASN A 104 21.68 -23.84 -7.64
C ASN A 104 20.67 -24.99 -7.76
N GLU A 105 19.43 -24.72 -8.04
CA GLU A 105 18.37 -25.71 -8.16
C GLU A 105 17.31 -25.19 -9.13
N ASP A 106 17.19 -25.84 -10.29
CA ASP A 106 16.21 -25.46 -11.31
C ASP A 106 14.78 -25.52 -10.74
N ASP A 107 13.93 -24.61 -11.19
CA ASP A 107 12.50 -24.53 -10.83
C ASP A 107 12.18 -24.23 -9.36
N LEU A 108 13.16 -23.80 -8.55
CA LEU A 108 12.90 -23.43 -7.17
C LEU A 108 11.93 -22.22 -7.06
N GLY A 109 12.00 -21.32 -8.03
CA GLY A 109 11.11 -20.16 -8.10
C GLY A 109 11.45 -19.05 -7.11
N GLY A 110 10.48 -18.17 -6.89
CA GLY A 110 10.58 -17.01 -6.01
C GLY A 110 9.97 -15.77 -6.67
N HIS A 111 9.57 -14.80 -5.86
CA HIS A 111 8.91 -13.59 -6.35
C HIS A 111 9.83 -12.39 -6.15
N ILE A 112 9.99 -11.57 -7.18
CA ILE A 112 10.86 -10.39 -7.20
C ILE A 112 10.02 -9.12 -7.33
N SER A 113 9.04 -9.12 -8.23
CA SER A 113 8.28 -7.93 -8.62
C SER A 113 7.48 -7.32 -7.46
N THR A 114 6.88 -8.14 -6.63
CA THR A 114 6.06 -7.70 -5.49
C THR A 114 6.87 -6.83 -4.53
N PHE A 115 8.04 -7.30 -4.10
CA PHE A 115 8.89 -6.48 -3.24
C PHE A 115 9.42 -5.26 -3.99
N SER A 116 9.75 -5.39 -5.27
CA SER A 116 10.25 -4.25 -6.05
C SER A 116 9.27 -3.08 -6.08
N SER A 117 7.98 -3.35 -6.22
CA SER A 117 6.94 -2.31 -6.20
C SER A 117 6.66 -1.79 -4.78
N ALA A 118 6.73 -2.63 -3.76
CA ALA A 118 6.43 -2.27 -2.37
C ALA A 118 7.66 -1.79 -1.56
N ALA A 119 8.86 -1.80 -2.15
CA ALA A 119 10.10 -1.55 -1.41
C ALA A 119 10.11 -0.19 -0.68
N THR A 120 9.56 0.86 -1.28
CA THR A 120 9.47 2.17 -0.64
C THR A 120 8.51 2.17 0.55
N LEU A 121 7.37 1.47 0.44
CA LEU A 121 6.41 1.35 1.54
C LEU A 121 7.03 0.65 2.75
N TYR A 122 7.75 -0.46 2.53
CA TYR A 122 8.46 -1.16 3.60
C TYR A 122 9.57 -0.30 4.21
N ASP A 123 10.37 0.38 3.38
CA ASP A 123 11.45 1.24 3.84
C ASP A 123 10.94 2.35 4.75
N VAL A 124 9.92 3.07 4.31
CA VAL A 124 9.25 4.11 5.09
C VAL A 124 8.59 3.53 6.35
N GLY A 125 7.95 2.38 6.25
CA GLY A 125 7.34 1.68 7.38
C GLY A 125 8.35 1.39 8.48
N PHE A 126 9.45 0.75 8.13
CA PHE A 126 10.52 0.40 9.07
C PHE A 126 11.25 1.61 9.65
N ASN A 127 11.48 2.64 8.86
CA ASN A 127 12.27 3.78 9.30
C ASN A 127 11.47 4.79 10.13
N TYR A 128 10.14 4.90 9.92
CA TYR A 128 9.37 6.03 10.48
C TYR A 128 8.06 5.64 11.17
N PHE A 129 7.50 4.47 10.90
CA PHE A 129 6.15 4.16 11.35
C PHE A 129 6.06 2.96 12.29
N PHE A 130 6.78 1.87 11.99
CA PHE A 130 6.66 0.67 12.80
C PHE A 130 7.38 0.85 14.12
N ARG A 131 6.68 0.55 15.19
CA ARG A 131 7.23 0.62 16.55
C ARG A 131 7.74 -0.75 16.96
N GLY A 132 9.02 -0.80 17.34
CA GLY A 132 9.70 -1.97 17.84
C GLY A 132 9.65 -2.08 19.37
N SER A 133 10.40 -3.06 19.91
CA SER A 133 10.30 -3.54 21.30
C SER A 133 10.97 -2.68 22.37
N GLU A 134 11.49 -1.52 22.09
CA GLU A 134 12.16 -0.70 23.10
C GLU A 134 11.21 -0.16 24.18
N GLY A 135 10.75 -1.05 25.05
CA GLY A 135 9.96 -0.74 26.25
C GLY A 135 8.50 -0.42 26.03
N GLN A 136 7.97 -0.58 24.82
CA GLN A 136 6.56 -0.41 24.46
C GLN A 136 6.04 -1.66 23.73
N LEU A 137 4.71 -1.80 23.68
CA LEU A 137 4.10 -2.86 22.89
C LEU A 137 4.40 -2.66 21.41
N GLU A 138 5.05 -3.65 20.81
CA GLU A 138 5.40 -3.68 19.38
C GLU A 138 4.18 -3.64 18.49
N ASP A 139 4.27 -2.93 17.37
CA ASP A 139 3.25 -3.03 16.32
C ASP A 139 3.25 -4.44 15.71
N LEU A 140 2.11 -4.84 15.18
CA LEU A 140 1.96 -6.13 14.51
C LEU A 140 1.94 -5.91 13.00
N ILE A 141 2.74 -6.70 12.26
CA ILE A 141 2.89 -6.51 10.83
C ILE A 141 2.56 -7.81 10.10
N TYR A 142 1.54 -7.74 9.25
CA TYR A 142 1.22 -8.78 8.29
C TYR A 142 1.87 -8.44 6.95
N TYR A 143 3.05 -9.01 6.73
CA TYR A 143 3.78 -8.82 5.48
C TYR A 143 3.06 -9.54 4.34
N GLN A 144 3.04 -8.93 3.16
CA GLN A 144 2.59 -9.66 1.98
C GLN A 144 3.52 -10.84 1.69
N GLY A 145 2.97 -12.04 1.53
CA GLY A 145 3.76 -13.27 1.42
C GLY A 145 4.83 -13.23 0.33
N HIS A 146 4.48 -12.72 -0.85
CA HIS A 146 5.42 -12.62 -1.98
C HIS A 146 6.55 -11.59 -1.77
N SER A 147 6.46 -10.72 -0.77
CA SER A 147 7.50 -9.74 -0.43
C SER A 147 8.60 -10.30 0.48
N SER A 148 8.49 -11.54 0.93
CA SER A 148 9.45 -12.17 1.86
C SER A 148 10.92 -12.02 1.47
N PRO A 149 11.35 -12.14 0.19
CA PRO A 149 12.75 -11.94 -0.18
C PRO A 149 13.30 -10.56 0.22
N GLY A 150 12.48 -9.52 0.14
CA GLY A 150 12.88 -8.18 0.55
C GLY A 150 13.02 -8.02 2.05
N ILE A 151 12.16 -8.68 2.82
CA ILE A 151 12.26 -8.67 4.29
C ILE A 151 13.51 -9.43 4.72
N TYR A 152 13.80 -10.58 4.13
CA TYR A 152 15.06 -11.30 4.37
C TYR A 152 16.28 -10.48 4.00
N ALA A 153 16.25 -9.79 2.85
CA ALA A 153 17.33 -8.93 2.41
C ALA A 153 17.61 -7.78 3.39
N ARG A 154 16.56 -7.18 3.94
CA ARG A 154 16.69 -6.18 4.99
C ARG A 154 17.29 -6.76 6.27
N SER A 155 16.75 -7.86 6.76
CA SER A 155 17.23 -8.54 7.96
C SER A 155 18.69 -8.99 7.85
N PHE A 156 19.12 -9.37 6.65
CA PHE A 156 20.53 -9.65 6.38
C PHE A 156 21.41 -8.42 6.53
N LEU A 157 21.00 -7.27 5.98
CA LEU A 157 21.75 -6.01 6.13
C LEU A 157 21.77 -5.50 7.57
N GLU A 158 20.76 -5.81 8.35
CA GLU A 158 20.65 -5.48 9.77
C GLU A 158 21.38 -6.50 10.68
N GLY A 159 21.93 -7.58 10.11
CA GLY A 159 22.71 -8.59 10.84
C GLY A 159 21.90 -9.65 11.57
N TYR A 160 20.58 -9.74 11.33
CA TYR A 160 19.71 -10.81 11.89
C TYR A 160 19.82 -12.13 11.14
N LEU A 161 20.21 -12.08 9.87
CA LEU A 161 20.41 -13.26 9.01
C LEU A 161 21.82 -13.29 8.46
N HIS A 162 22.32 -14.49 8.19
CA HIS A 162 23.64 -14.73 7.62
C HIS A 162 23.56 -15.20 6.16
N GLU A 163 24.67 -15.19 5.45
CA GLU A 163 24.71 -15.61 4.04
C GLU A 163 24.26 -17.05 3.85
N GLU A 164 24.58 -17.93 4.81
CA GLU A 164 24.13 -19.33 4.77
C GLU A 164 22.61 -19.49 4.83
N ASP A 165 21.91 -18.61 5.58
CA ASP A 165 20.45 -18.58 5.64
C ASP A 165 19.87 -18.21 4.28
N LEU A 166 20.46 -17.21 3.61
CA LEU A 166 20.02 -16.77 2.29
C LEU A 166 20.23 -17.84 1.22
N ASP A 167 21.31 -18.62 1.30
CA ASP A 167 21.59 -19.73 0.39
C ASP A 167 20.58 -20.88 0.53
N ASN A 168 19.90 -20.95 1.66
CA ASN A 168 18.84 -21.93 1.94
C ASN A 168 17.41 -21.37 1.73
N PHE A 169 17.26 -20.29 0.95
CA PHE A 169 15.96 -19.76 0.61
C PHE A 169 15.07 -20.80 -0.11
N ARG A 170 13.84 -20.97 0.35
CA ARG A 170 12.83 -21.94 -0.13
C ARG A 170 13.27 -23.41 0.00
N ARG A 171 14.14 -23.70 0.97
CA ARG A 171 14.63 -25.07 1.26
C ARG A 171 14.34 -25.50 2.69
N GLU A 172 13.37 -24.88 3.32
CA GLU A 172 12.98 -25.08 4.71
C GLU A 172 12.63 -26.53 5.07
N VAL A 173 12.25 -27.35 4.09
CA VAL A 173 11.96 -28.78 4.30
C VAL A 173 13.23 -29.62 4.42
N LYS A 174 14.31 -29.22 3.77
CA LYS A 174 15.57 -29.99 3.72
C LYS A 174 16.56 -29.59 4.79
N LYS A 175 16.56 -28.33 5.18
CA LYS A 175 17.52 -27.73 6.13
C LYS A 175 16.86 -26.55 6.87
N PRO A 176 17.39 -26.16 8.04
CA PRO A 176 17.11 -24.82 8.55
C PRO A 176 17.43 -23.79 7.48
N GLY A 177 16.48 -22.93 7.15
CA GLY A 177 16.63 -21.94 6.09
C GLY A 177 15.42 -21.03 6.02
N LEU A 178 15.40 -20.19 5.01
CA LEU A 178 14.35 -19.19 4.87
C LEU A 178 13.12 -19.80 4.20
N SER A 179 11.97 -19.68 4.87
CA SER A 179 10.70 -20.14 4.34
C SER A 179 10.29 -19.36 3.09
N SER A 180 9.55 -20.03 2.19
CA SER A 180 9.04 -19.41 0.95
C SER A 180 8.19 -18.19 1.21
N TYR A 181 7.38 -18.25 2.28
CA TYR A 181 6.48 -17.20 2.75
C TYR A 181 6.60 -17.06 4.27
N PRO A 182 6.12 -15.98 4.88
CA PRO A 182 6.02 -15.89 6.33
C PRO A 182 5.33 -17.11 6.93
N HIS A 183 6.05 -17.85 7.77
CA HIS A 183 5.55 -19.10 8.35
C HIS A 183 6.13 -19.34 9.76
N PRO A 184 5.37 -19.03 10.81
CA PRO A 184 5.85 -19.11 12.21
C PRO A 184 6.31 -20.50 12.63
N TRP A 185 5.76 -21.59 12.07
CA TRP A 185 6.19 -22.95 12.41
C TRP A 185 7.53 -23.33 11.79
N LEU A 186 7.85 -22.76 10.63
CA LEU A 186 9.13 -22.98 9.97
C LEU A 186 10.23 -22.06 10.48
N MET A 187 9.86 -20.84 10.89
CA MET A 187 10.76 -19.83 11.43
C MET A 187 10.14 -19.17 12.68
N PRO A 188 10.05 -19.90 13.81
CA PRO A 188 9.30 -19.44 14.99
C PRO A 188 9.88 -18.20 15.70
N ASN A 189 11.16 -17.97 15.55
CA ASN A 189 11.85 -16.81 16.13
C ASN A 189 11.94 -15.61 15.17
N TYR A 190 11.34 -15.72 13.99
CA TYR A 190 11.42 -14.70 12.95
C TYR A 190 10.05 -14.19 12.52
N TRP A 191 9.12 -15.07 12.18
CA TRP A 191 7.78 -14.70 11.73
C TRP A 191 6.75 -14.80 12.85
N GLN A 192 5.96 -13.74 13.04
CA GLN A 192 4.85 -13.75 14.01
C GLN A 192 3.56 -14.32 13.39
N PHE A 193 3.33 -14.05 12.12
CA PHE A 193 2.10 -14.43 11.42
C PHE A 193 2.38 -15.18 10.14
N PRO A 194 1.56 -16.21 9.81
CA PRO A 194 1.61 -16.81 8.49
C PRO A 194 0.90 -15.90 7.50
N THR A 195 1.52 -15.62 6.37
CA THR A 195 0.89 -14.87 5.29
C THR A 195 1.19 -15.50 3.95
N VAL A 196 0.20 -15.42 3.07
CA VAL A 196 0.31 -15.69 1.63
C VAL A 196 -0.39 -14.53 0.90
N SER A 197 -0.24 -14.41 -0.40
CA SER A 197 -0.83 -13.27 -1.14
C SER A 197 -2.18 -13.64 -1.76
N MET A 198 -3.10 -14.20 -0.95
CA MET A 198 -4.40 -14.76 -1.38
C MET A 198 -5.57 -14.33 -0.47
N GLY A 199 -5.53 -13.11 0.07
CA GLY A 199 -6.61 -12.54 0.87
C GLY A 199 -6.58 -12.89 2.35
N LEU A 200 -5.77 -13.86 2.79
CA LEU A 200 -5.72 -14.27 4.19
C LEU A 200 -4.99 -13.27 5.08
N GLY A 201 -3.98 -12.56 4.57
CA GLY A 201 -3.30 -11.50 5.31
C GLY A 201 -4.25 -10.39 5.75
N PRO A 202 -5.00 -9.78 4.84
CA PRO A 202 -6.00 -8.77 5.16
C PRO A 202 -7.04 -9.22 6.17
N ILE A 203 -7.68 -10.37 5.97
CA ILE A 203 -8.72 -10.86 6.89
C ILE A 203 -8.16 -11.14 8.28
N MET A 204 -6.99 -11.75 8.38
CA MET A 204 -6.35 -12.02 9.67
C MET A 204 -5.97 -10.73 10.40
N GLY A 205 -5.40 -9.75 9.70
CA GLY A 205 -5.04 -8.46 10.28
C GLY A 205 -6.26 -7.69 10.80
N ILE A 206 -7.36 -7.70 10.05
CA ILE A 206 -8.63 -7.09 10.45
C ILE A 206 -9.18 -7.76 11.72
N TYR A 207 -9.23 -9.08 11.78
CA TYR A 207 -9.65 -9.79 12.99
C TYR A 207 -8.69 -9.59 14.16
N GLN A 208 -7.39 -9.52 13.92
CA GLN A 208 -6.40 -9.20 14.95
C GLN A 208 -6.67 -7.82 15.56
N ALA A 209 -6.87 -6.80 14.73
CA ALA A 209 -7.19 -5.46 15.20
C ALA A 209 -8.51 -5.42 15.98
N HIS A 210 -9.53 -6.11 15.48
CA HIS A 210 -10.83 -6.23 16.15
C HIS A 210 -10.73 -6.91 17.52
N ILE A 211 -10.04 -8.04 17.61
CA ILE A 211 -9.85 -8.78 18.88
C ILE A 211 -9.05 -7.95 19.90
N MET A 212 -8.02 -7.24 19.47
CA MET A 212 -7.26 -6.35 20.36
C MET A 212 -8.16 -5.29 21.00
N ARG A 213 -9.04 -4.66 20.23
CA ARG A 213 -10.02 -3.71 20.75
C ARG A 213 -11.02 -4.37 21.68
N TYR A 214 -11.54 -5.53 21.31
CA TYR A 214 -12.46 -6.30 22.15
C TYR A 214 -11.83 -6.64 23.51
N MET A 215 -10.62 -7.17 23.53
CA MET A 215 -9.91 -7.51 24.75
C MET A 215 -9.68 -6.29 25.65
N SER A 216 -9.29 -5.16 25.05
CA SER A 216 -9.14 -3.90 25.78
C SER A 216 -10.46 -3.38 26.33
N ALA A 217 -11.53 -3.40 25.53
CA ALA A 217 -12.86 -2.98 25.96
C ALA A 217 -13.43 -3.84 27.09
N ARG A 218 -13.05 -5.13 27.13
CA ARG A 218 -13.42 -6.08 28.22
C ARG A 218 -12.51 -5.96 29.45
N GLY A 219 -11.49 -5.11 29.42
CA GLY A 219 -10.52 -4.99 30.51
C GLY A 219 -9.60 -6.20 30.69
N LEU A 220 -9.50 -7.08 29.67
CA LEU A 220 -8.63 -8.26 29.69
C LEU A 220 -7.16 -7.90 29.46
N VAL A 221 -6.93 -6.80 28.76
CA VAL A 221 -5.61 -6.19 28.54
C VAL A 221 -5.68 -4.68 28.75
N PRO A 222 -4.60 -4.02 29.20
CA PRO A 222 -4.56 -2.57 29.28
C PRO A 222 -4.83 -1.92 27.92
N ARG A 223 -5.50 -0.77 27.93
CA ARG A 223 -5.65 0.03 26.72
C ARG A 223 -4.28 0.51 26.23
N ASN A 224 -4.03 0.32 24.95
CA ASN A 224 -2.80 0.73 24.29
C ASN A 224 -3.11 1.24 22.88
N ASP A 225 -2.12 1.84 22.25
CA ASP A 225 -2.20 2.41 20.91
C ASP A 225 -1.48 1.56 19.85
N ARG A 226 -1.23 0.30 20.16
CA ARG A 226 -0.60 -0.69 19.28
C ARG A 226 -1.34 -0.80 17.96
N LYS A 227 -0.61 -0.74 16.85
CA LYS A 227 -1.18 -0.83 15.50
C LYS A 227 -1.00 -2.22 14.90
N VAL A 228 -1.90 -2.54 13.99
CA VAL A 228 -1.82 -3.70 13.10
C VAL A 228 -1.62 -3.17 11.68
N TRP A 229 -0.49 -3.48 11.08
CA TRP A 229 -0.15 -3.10 9.72
C TRP A 229 -0.35 -4.29 8.80
N VAL A 230 -1.01 -4.09 7.67
CA VAL A 230 -1.26 -5.15 6.68
C VAL A 230 -0.82 -4.68 5.31
N PHE A 231 0.09 -5.43 4.71
CA PHE A 231 0.56 -5.19 3.35
C PHE A 231 -0.16 -6.11 2.38
N CYS A 232 -0.86 -5.51 1.43
CA CYS A 232 -1.70 -6.22 0.47
C CYS A 232 -1.21 -5.95 -0.96
N GLY A 233 -1.30 -6.99 -1.81
CA GLY A 233 -1.21 -6.82 -3.26
C GLY A 233 -2.57 -6.40 -3.83
N ASP A 234 -2.56 -5.77 -5.00
CA ASP A 234 -3.77 -5.38 -5.74
C ASP A 234 -4.66 -6.59 -6.04
N GLY A 235 -4.11 -7.67 -6.59
CA GLY A 235 -4.84 -8.91 -6.85
C GLY A 235 -5.37 -9.56 -5.58
N GLU A 236 -4.63 -9.49 -4.45
CA GLU A 236 -5.07 -9.98 -3.15
C GLU A 236 -6.32 -9.25 -2.63
N MET A 237 -6.47 -7.97 -2.99
CA MET A 237 -7.66 -7.19 -2.63
C MET A 237 -8.91 -7.58 -3.42
N ASP A 238 -8.76 -8.35 -4.51
CA ASP A 238 -9.89 -8.90 -5.25
C ASP A 238 -10.44 -10.21 -4.67
N GLU A 239 -9.70 -10.83 -3.75
CA GLU A 239 -10.13 -12.06 -3.09
C GLU A 239 -11.38 -11.84 -2.22
N PRO A 240 -12.30 -12.83 -2.17
CA PRO A 240 -13.52 -12.73 -1.37
C PRO A 240 -13.26 -12.47 0.12
N GLU A 241 -12.20 -13.04 0.68
CA GLU A 241 -11.77 -12.87 2.06
C GLU A 241 -11.41 -11.42 2.36
N SER A 242 -10.64 -10.78 1.48
CA SER A 242 -10.26 -9.38 1.59
C SER A 242 -11.48 -8.46 1.51
N LYS A 243 -12.32 -8.65 0.48
CA LYS A 243 -13.53 -7.84 0.27
C LYS A 243 -14.53 -7.99 1.41
N GLY A 244 -14.74 -9.20 1.89
CA GLY A 244 -15.64 -9.46 3.02
C GLY A 244 -15.18 -8.84 4.33
N ALA A 245 -13.87 -8.85 4.58
CA ALA A 245 -13.30 -8.37 5.83
C ALA A 245 -13.21 -6.83 5.91
N ILE A 246 -12.97 -6.15 4.79
CA ILE A 246 -12.86 -4.68 4.74
C ILE A 246 -14.14 -4.00 5.25
N ALA A 247 -15.31 -4.53 4.92
CA ALA A 247 -16.57 -4.00 5.40
C ALA A 247 -16.68 -4.06 6.94
N LEU A 248 -16.11 -5.11 7.56
CA LEU A 248 -16.02 -5.22 9.02
C LEU A 248 -15.13 -4.11 9.59
N ALA A 249 -13.95 -3.90 9.03
CA ALA A 249 -13.02 -2.88 9.49
C ALA A 249 -13.65 -1.48 9.48
N GLY A 250 -14.35 -1.13 8.39
CA GLY A 250 -15.07 0.14 8.25
C GLY A 250 -16.22 0.27 9.24
N ARG A 251 -17.08 -0.74 9.37
CA ARG A 251 -18.22 -0.74 10.29
C ARG A 251 -17.80 -0.58 11.75
N GLU A 252 -16.74 -1.27 12.14
CA GLU A 252 -16.21 -1.25 13.50
C GLU A 252 -15.27 -0.05 13.76
N SER A 253 -14.97 0.76 12.75
CA SER A 253 -14.03 1.90 12.84
C SER A 253 -12.73 1.51 13.53
N LEU A 254 -12.02 0.52 12.97
CA LEU A 254 -10.81 -0.03 13.57
C LEU A 254 -9.64 0.97 13.43
N GLU A 255 -9.50 1.87 14.42
CA GLU A 255 -8.46 2.91 14.47
C GLU A 255 -7.03 2.35 14.60
N ASN A 256 -6.91 1.10 15.02
CA ASN A 256 -5.66 0.40 15.23
C ASN A 256 -5.22 -0.47 14.03
N LEU A 257 -5.92 -0.36 12.89
CA LEU A 257 -5.59 -1.04 11.64
C LEU A 257 -5.05 -0.05 10.61
#